data_98d42fc8598e3baa649ba9fd93f10d45
#
_entry.id   98d42fc8598e3baa649ba9fd93f10d45
#
_cell.length_a   1.000
_cell.length_b   1.000
_cell.length_c   1.000
_cell.angle_alpha   90.00
_cell.angle_beta   90.00
_cell.angle_gamma   90.00
#
_symmetry.space_group_name_H-M   'P 1'
#
loop_
_entity.id
_entity.type
_entity.pdbx_description
1 polymer ?
#
loop_
_entity_poly.entity_id
_entity_poly.type
_entity_poly.pdbx_seq_one_letter_code
_entity_poly.pdbx_strand_id
1 'polypeptide(L)'
;MEKLNKKEPCLILMNHSSFIDMEIAQRVMYPRPMNIVCTTDGFVGKNWLMGQIGCIPTIKFTNDLRMIRETVNAVKKLKSSILLYPEAGYSFDGTATTLPDSVGKFIKMLKIPVVMITTYGAYLRQPLFNNLNKRQFPVEATVEYVLSKEDVEAKSEQEINEIVKKLFSFDNYRWQQENNIIIDEPNRADSLNRILYKCPNCLYVGDLIGKGTTLTCPKCGKVYELTENGFMKAINGDTEFDHIPNWYKWQRECVKEEILQGTYHQEFDVDLYMMIDSYHIYKLGDGHLVHNLDGFKLTAFDGKLDYTLDSKATYTCNSDFNWYEMGDIVSINDTKKQFYCFPKTNKDVVAKIRLATEEIYKIKNNK
;
A
#
# COMPACT_ATOMS: atom_id res chain seq x y z
N MET A 1 -19.97 -17.16 5.77
CA MET A 1 -21.01 -16.63 4.86
C MET A 1 -22.44 -17.04 5.27
N GLU A 2 -22.67 -18.22 5.86
CA GLU A 2 -24.00 -18.65 6.30
C GLU A 2 -24.67 -17.73 7.33
N LYS A 3 -23.88 -17.06 8.16
CA LYS A 3 -24.36 -16.09 9.17
C LYS A 3 -24.81 -14.75 8.58
N LEU A 4 -24.44 -14.44 7.33
CA LEU A 4 -24.75 -13.16 6.70
C LEU A 4 -26.02 -13.28 5.87
N ASN A 5 -27.07 -12.56 6.26
CA ASN A 5 -28.31 -12.51 5.47
C ASN A 5 -28.01 -11.97 4.06
N LYS A 6 -28.49 -12.67 3.01
CA LYS A 6 -28.21 -12.34 1.59
C LYS A 6 -28.58 -10.91 1.20
N LYS A 7 -29.55 -10.30 1.86
CA LYS A 7 -30.07 -8.95 1.58
C LYS A 7 -29.51 -7.86 2.50
N GLU A 8 -28.80 -8.24 3.56
CA GLU A 8 -28.26 -7.28 4.52
C GLU A 8 -26.93 -6.71 4.02
N PRO A 9 -26.77 -5.39 3.95
CA PRO A 9 -25.48 -4.79 3.61
C PRO A 9 -24.44 -5.10 4.68
N CYS A 10 -23.18 -5.31 4.27
CA CYS A 10 -22.06 -5.49 5.16
C CYS A 10 -20.88 -4.64 4.72
N LEU A 11 -19.96 -4.35 5.64
CA LEU A 11 -18.65 -3.82 5.32
C LEU A 11 -17.73 -4.99 5.02
N ILE A 12 -17.16 -5.00 3.84
CA ILE A 12 -16.20 -5.99 3.36
C ILE A 12 -14.82 -5.34 3.47
N LEU A 13 -14.01 -5.80 4.42
CA LEU A 13 -12.60 -5.47 4.51
C LEU A 13 -11.82 -6.46 3.66
N MET A 14 -10.78 -6.00 2.98
CA MET A 14 -9.93 -6.87 2.18
C MET A 14 -8.49 -6.35 2.20
N ASN A 15 -7.51 -7.25 2.23
CA ASN A 15 -6.10 -6.90 2.05
C ASN A 15 -5.87 -6.42 0.62
N HIS A 16 -4.92 -5.46 0.45
CA HIS A 16 -4.67 -4.84 -0.84
C HIS A 16 -3.30 -5.24 -1.38
N SER A 17 -3.33 -6.25 -2.23
CA SER A 17 -2.11 -6.92 -2.67
C SER A 17 -1.86 -6.80 -4.17
N SER A 18 -2.92 -6.66 -4.98
CA SER A 18 -2.82 -6.74 -6.44
C SER A 18 -4.03 -6.12 -7.15
N PHE A 19 -3.88 -5.83 -8.44
CA PHE A 19 -4.98 -5.34 -9.29
C PHE A 19 -6.12 -6.35 -9.46
N ILE A 20 -5.88 -7.65 -9.22
CA ILE A 20 -6.94 -8.68 -9.28
C ILE A 20 -7.82 -8.73 -8.03
N ASP A 21 -7.49 -7.99 -6.96
CA ASP A 21 -8.24 -8.01 -5.69
C ASP A 21 -9.72 -7.68 -5.90
N MET A 22 -10.03 -6.71 -6.75
CA MET A 22 -11.41 -6.33 -7.07
C MET A 22 -12.16 -7.46 -7.78
N GLU A 23 -11.54 -8.16 -8.71
CA GLU A 23 -12.13 -9.31 -9.42
C GLU A 23 -12.42 -10.45 -8.44
N ILE A 24 -11.48 -10.72 -7.53
CA ILE A 24 -11.65 -11.73 -6.47
C ILE A 24 -12.82 -11.36 -5.57
N ALA A 25 -12.88 -10.10 -5.09
CA ALA A 25 -13.97 -9.65 -4.24
C ALA A 25 -15.33 -9.78 -4.92
N GLN A 26 -15.44 -9.41 -6.20
CA GLN A 26 -16.67 -9.56 -6.98
C GLN A 26 -17.11 -11.03 -7.11
N ARG A 27 -16.17 -11.93 -7.43
CA ARG A 27 -16.48 -13.38 -7.55
C ARG A 27 -16.92 -13.98 -6.23
N VAL A 28 -16.25 -13.64 -5.14
CA VAL A 28 -16.52 -14.17 -3.79
C VAL A 28 -17.85 -13.67 -3.25
N MET A 29 -18.21 -12.40 -3.50
CA MET A 29 -19.41 -11.78 -2.96
C MET A 29 -20.62 -11.88 -3.87
N TYR A 30 -20.49 -12.38 -5.12
CA TYR A 30 -21.63 -12.56 -6.02
C TYR A 30 -22.76 -13.41 -5.40
N PRO A 31 -24.04 -13.05 -5.55
CA PRO A 31 -24.62 -11.91 -6.28
C PRO A 31 -24.87 -10.65 -5.41
N ARG A 32 -24.14 -10.45 -4.33
CA ARG A 32 -24.33 -9.33 -3.40
C ARG A 32 -23.90 -8.00 -4.05
N PRO A 33 -24.78 -6.99 -4.11
CA PRO A 33 -24.39 -5.69 -4.60
C PRO A 33 -23.40 -5.04 -3.64
N MET A 34 -22.35 -4.40 -4.17
CA MET A 34 -21.36 -3.68 -3.38
C MET A 34 -20.90 -2.40 -4.10
N ASN A 35 -20.67 -1.36 -3.31
CA ASN A 35 -19.94 -0.17 -3.72
C ASN A 35 -18.49 -0.32 -3.29
N ILE A 36 -17.58 0.22 -4.07
CA ILE A 36 -16.13 0.02 -3.89
C ILE A 36 -15.49 1.38 -3.59
N VAL A 37 -14.80 1.51 -2.46
CA VAL A 37 -14.03 2.72 -2.18
C VAL A 37 -12.74 2.67 -3.01
N CYS A 38 -12.59 3.62 -3.93
CA CYS A 38 -11.49 3.71 -4.88
C CYS A 38 -10.82 5.08 -4.80
N THR A 39 -9.53 5.13 -5.05
CA THR A 39 -8.79 6.41 -5.11
C THR A 39 -9.23 7.27 -6.30
N THR A 40 -9.21 8.59 -6.13
CA THR A 40 -9.66 9.57 -7.15
C THR A 40 -8.86 9.48 -8.44
N ASP A 41 -7.58 9.15 -8.40
CA ASP A 41 -6.75 8.97 -9.61
C ASP A 41 -7.25 7.80 -10.49
N GLY A 42 -7.84 6.76 -9.90
CA GLY A 42 -8.49 5.68 -10.64
C GLY A 42 -9.70 6.11 -11.50
N PHE A 43 -10.25 7.30 -11.24
CA PHE A 43 -11.37 7.86 -12.00
C PHE A 43 -10.94 8.65 -13.23
N VAL A 44 -9.68 9.03 -13.36
CA VAL A 44 -9.18 9.86 -14.46
C VAL A 44 -9.50 9.22 -15.82
N GLY A 45 -10.23 9.96 -16.65
CA GLY A 45 -10.72 9.50 -17.95
C GLY A 45 -11.82 8.44 -17.92
N LYS A 46 -12.28 8.00 -16.72
CA LYS A 46 -13.21 6.88 -16.53
C LYS A 46 -14.36 7.21 -15.58
N ASN A 47 -14.61 8.49 -15.27
CA ASN A 47 -15.59 8.91 -14.27
C ASN A 47 -16.98 8.27 -14.46
N TRP A 48 -17.48 8.25 -15.70
CA TRP A 48 -18.78 7.64 -15.98
C TRP A 48 -18.79 6.14 -15.66
N LEU A 49 -17.79 5.39 -16.14
CA LEU A 49 -17.68 3.95 -15.90
C LEU A 49 -17.55 3.64 -14.41
N MET A 50 -16.67 4.35 -13.70
CA MET A 50 -16.46 4.17 -12.26
C MET A 50 -17.76 4.43 -11.47
N GLY A 51 -18.54 5.42 -11.87
CA GLY A 51 -19.87 5.67 -11.29
C GLY A 51 -20.86 4.53 -11.55
N GLN A 52 -20.89 3.97 -12.78
CA GLN A 52 -21.81 2.86 -13.12
C GLN A 52 -21.50 1.57 -12.34
N ILE A 53 -20.23 1.26 -12.12
CA ILE A 53 -19.84 0.08 -11.33
C ILE A 53 -19.89 0.32 -9.80
N GLY A 54 -20.37 1.48 -9.37
CA GLY A 54 -20.61 1.79 -7.97
C GLY A 54 -19.35 2.19 -7.18
N CYS A 55 -18.32 2.70 -7.84
CA CYS A 55 -17.13 3.20 -7.16
C CYS A 55 -17.39 4.51 -6.42
N ILE A 56 -16.88 4.62 -5.19
CA ILE A 56 -16.93 5.81 -4.34
C ILE A 56 -15.51 6.40 -4.32
N PRO A 57 -15.31 7.63 -4.84
CA PRO A 57 -13.99 8.24 -4.87
C PRO A 57 -13.51 8.65 -3.48
N THR A 58 -12.22 8.45 -3.22
CA THR A 58 -11.55 8.93 -2.00
C THR A 58 -10.17 9.49 -2.29
N ILE A 59 -9.74 10.45 -1.49
CA ILE A 59 -8.36 10.94 -1.47
C ILE A 59 -7.62 10.21 -0.35
N LYS A 60 -6.61 9.41 -0.74
CA LYS A 60 -5.84 8.58 0.20
C LYS A 60 -5.24 9.42 1.34
N PHE A 61 -5.24 8.85 2.53
CA PHE A 61 -4.61 9.40 3.75
C PHE A 61 -5.10 10.78 4.19
N THR A 62 -6.35 11.13 3.82
CA THR A 62 -7.02 12.37 4.23
C THR A 62 -8.35 12.09 4.94
N ASN A 63 -8.86 13.10 5.66
CA ASN A 63 -10.20 13.06 6.24
C ASN A 63 -11.26 13.40 5.19
N ASP A 64 -11.57 12.45 4.32
CA ASP A 64 -12.49 12.63 3.20
C ASP A 64 -13.97 12.50 3.64
N LEU A 65 -14.58 13.62 3.97
CA LEU A 65 -16.00 13.69 4.36
C LEU A 65 -16.95 13.31 3.22
N ARG A 66 -16.55 13.50 1.95
CA ARG A 66 -17.33 13.09 0.78
C ARG A 66 -17.45 11.57 0.72
N MET A 67 -16.32 10.88 0.82
CA MET A 67 -16.28 9.41 0.86
C MET A 67 -17.18 8.86 1.97
N ILE A 68 -17.09 9.43 3.18
CA ILE A 68 -17.92 9.04 4.33
C ILE A 68 -19.41 9.18 4.00
N ARG A 69 -19.82 10.33 3.47
CA ARG A 69 -21.22 10.60 3.11
C ARG A 69 -21.74 9.65 2.04
N GLU A 70 -20.97 9.42 0.97
CA GLU A 70 -21.36 8.51 -0.12
C GLU A 70 -21.47 7.06 0.39
N THR A 71 -20.55 6.62 1.26
CA THR A 71 -20.60 5.29 1.89
C THR A 71 -21.86 5.12 2.74
N VAL A 72 -22.20 6.10 3.59
CA VAL A 72 -23.41 6.07 4.39
C VAL A 72 -24.67 6.04 3.51
N ASN A 73 -24.70 6.78 2.41
CA ASN A 73 -25.79 6.75 1.44
C ASN A 73 -25.92 5.37 0.77
N ALA A 74 -24.81 4.77 0.35
CA ALA A 74 -24.81 3.43 -0.25
C ALA A 74 -25.42 2.38 0.72
N VAL A 75 -25.01 2.40 1.98
CA VAL A 75 -25.54 1.48 2.99
C VAL A 75 -27.01 1.74 3.31
N LYS A 76 -27.36 3.00 3.64
CA LYS A 76 -28.70 3.32 4.16
C LYS A 76 -29.77 3.41 3.09
N LYS A 77 -29.47 4.01 1.92
CA LYS A 77 -30.45 4.23 0.86
C LYS A 77 -30.43 3.11 -0.18
N LEU A 78 -29.26 2.74 -0.68
CA LEU A 78 -29.12 1.74 -1.73
C LEU A 78 -29.12 0.29 -1.20
N LYS A 79 -28.97 0.10 0.11
CA LYS A 79 -28.83 -1.22 0.74
C LYS A 79 -27.68 -2.04 0.13
N SER A 80 -26.63 -1.36 -0.26
CA SER A 80 -25.43 -1.94 -0.87
C SER A 80 -24.35 -2.16 0.19
N SER A 81 -23.59 -3.25 0.05
CA SER A 81 -22.39 -3.51 0.84
C SER A 81 -21.26 -2.58 0.40
N ILE A 82 -20.25 -2.41 1.26
CA ILE A 82 -19.09 -1.56 0.97
C ILE A 82 -17.85 -2.41 0.96
N LEU A 83 -17.10 -2.41 -0.14
CA LEU A 83 -15.74 -2.94 -0.21
C LEU A 83 -14.74 -1.83 0.12
N LEU A 84 -13.93 -2.07 1.14
CA LEU A 84 -12.90 -1.15 1.61
C LEU A 84 -11.56 -1.88 1.76
N TYR A 85 -10.53 -1.28 1.23
CA TYR A 85 -9.13 -1.64 1.48
C TYR A 85 -8.55 -0.67 2.51
N PRO A 86 -8.57 -0.99 3.81
CA PRO A 86 -8.20 -0.02 4.86
C PRO A 86 -6.71 0.33 4.85
N GLU A 87 -5.88 -0.47 4.19
CA GLU A 87 -4.46 -0.21 3.95
C GLU A 87 -4.24 0.99 3.02
N ALA A 88 -5.25 1.35 2.20
CA ALA A 88 -5.24 2.46 1.25
C ALA A 88 -4.06 2.50 0.26
N GLY A 89 -3.25 1.46 0.22
CA GLY A 89 -2.11 1.28 -0.68
C GLY A 89 -1.74 -0.19 -0.81
N TYR A 90 -1.04 -0.52 -1.88
CA TYR A 90 -0.55 -1.88 -2.09
C TYR A 90 0.55 -2.25 -1.10
N SER A 91 0.58 -3.53 -0.71
CA SER A 91 1.71 -4.10 0.02
C SER A 91 2.98 -4.07 -0.84
N PHE A 92 4.10 -3.66 -0.24
CA PHE A 92 5.40 -3.66 -0.92
C PHE A 92 6.14 -4.99 -0.76
N ASP A 93 6.04 -5.59 0.41
CA ASP A 93 6.78 -6.81 0.78
C ASP A 93 5.91 -8.07 0.88
N GLY A 94 4.63 -7.97 0.53
CA GLY A 94 3.69 -9.08 0.60
C GLY A 94 3.06 -9.29 1.99
N THR A 95 3.32 -8.40 2.95
CA THR A 95 2.68 -8.39 4.28
C THR A 95 1.72 -7.21 4.43
N ALA A 96 0.98 -7.16 5.53
CA ALA A 96 0.08 -6.05 5.81
C ALA A 96 0.81 -4.72 5.97
N THR A 97 0.18 -3.66 5.51
CA THR A 97 0.66 -2.28 5.67
C THR A 97 0.07 -1.63 6.92
N THR A 98 0.54 -0.43 7.24
CA THR A 98 0.04 0.33 8.40
C THR A 98 -1.44 0.70 8.20
N LEU A 99 -2.28 0.34 9.18
CA LEU A 99 -3.71 0.68 9.19
C LEU A 99 -3.96 2.00 9.92
N PRO A 100 -4.95 2.81 9.47
CA PRO A 100 -5.35 4.01 10.19
C PRO A 100 -6.14 3.66 11.46
N ASP A 101 -5.91 4.40 12.55
CA ASP A 101 -6.66 4.24 13.80
C ASP A 101 -8.15 4.56 13.66
N SER A 102 -8.54 5.24 12.58
CA SER A 102 -9.93 5.62 12.32
C SER A 102 -10.82 4.49 11.80
N VAL A 103 -10.27 3.29 11.53
CA VAL A 103 -11.04 2.15 10.98
C VAL A 103 -12.17 1.73 11.94
N GLY A 104 -11.88 1.59 13.24
CA GLY A 104 -12.90 1.24 14.24
C GLY A 104 -14.01 2.27 14.33
N LYS A 105 -13.68 3.56 14.28
CA LYS A 105 -14.66 4.66 14.23
C LYS A 105 -15.54 4.58 12.99
N PHE A 106 -14.94 4.29 11.82
CA PHE A 106 -15.68 4.14 10.56
C PHE A 106 -16.64 2.95 10.63
N ILE A 107 -16.20 1.79 11.16
CA ILE A 107 -17.05 0.60 11.36
C ILE A 107 -18.23 0.92 12.28
N LYS A 108 -17.99 1.56 13.43
CA LYS A 108 -19.06 1.97 14.37
C LYS A 108 -20.06 2.93 13.76
N MET A 109 -19.61 3.83 12.90
CA MET A 109 -20.50 4.78 12.21
C MET A 109 -21.45 4.09 11.24
N LEU A 110 -21.02 3.03 10.55
CA LEU A 110 -21.84 2.30 9.58
C LEU A 110 -22.90 1.41 10.24
N LYS A 111 -22.61 0.83 11.42
CA LYS A 111 -23.51 -0.06 12.17
C LYS A 111 -24.05 -1.22 11.34
N ILE A 112 -23.18 -1.88 10.59
CA ILE A 112 -23.49 -3.04 9.75
C ILE A 112 -22.49 -4.16 10.07
N PRO A 113 -22.81 -5.43 9.75
CA PRO A 113 -21.86 -6.54 9.91
C PRO A 113 -20.55 -6.30 9.15
N VAL A 114 -19.45 -6.86 9.67
CA VAL A 114 -18.11 -6.80 9.07
C VAL A 114 -17.70 -8.18 8.61
N VAL A 115 -17.23 -8.25 7.36
CA VAL A 115 -16.67 -9.45 6.73
C VAL A 115 -15.24 -9.13 6.30
N MET A 116 -14.31 -10.06 6.47
CA MET A 116 -12.96 -9.99 5.96
C MET A 116 -12.76 -10.94 4.79
N ILE A 117 -12.20 -10.48 3.71
CA ILE A 117 -11.65 -11.29 2.62
C ILE A 117 -10.13 -11.19 2.71
N THR A 118 -9.45 -12.32 2.94
CA THR A 118 -7.99 -12.37 2.89
C THR A 118 -7.56 -13.14 1.64
N THR A 119 -6.74 -12.52 0.80
CA THR A 119 -6.17 -13.17 -0.38
C THR A 119 -4.73 -13.58 -0.11
N TYR A 120 -4.36 -14.77 -0.57
CA TYR A 120 -3.00 -15.28 -0.62
C TYR A 120 -2.60 -15.56 -2.05
N GLY A 121 -1.36 -15.25 -2.39
CA GLY A 121 -0.85 -15.40 -3.74
C GLY A 121 -1.21 -14.27 -4.71
N ALA A 122 -2.19 -13.41 -4.42
CA ALA A 122 -2.54 -12.27 -5.28
C ALA A 122 -1.35 -11.32 -5.46
N TYR A 123 -0.65 -11.00 -4.38
CA TYR A 123 0.61 -10.24 -4.39
C TYR A 123 1.68 -10.90 -5.27
N LEU A 124 1.90 -12.19 -5.11
CA LEU A 124 2.93 -12.94 -5.83
C LEU A 124 2.59 -13.09 -7.32
N ARG A 125 1.29 -13.11 -7.66
CA ARG A 125 0.82 -13.22 -9.05
C ARG A 125 1.06 -11.96 -9.87
N GLN A 126 1.00 -10.79 -9.27
CA GLN A 126 1.27 -9.49 -9.89
C GLN A 126 2.00 -8.56 -8.91
N PRO A 127 3.26 -8.84 -8.56
CA PRO A 127 3.96 -8.01 -7.60
C PRO A 127 4.22 -6.63 -8.17
N LEU A 128 3.91 -5.62 -7.37
CA LEU A 128 4.03 -4.22 -7.75
C LEU A 128 5.48 -3.86 -8.12
N PHE A 129 6.45 -4.35 -7.35
CA PHE A 129 7.87 -4.08 -7.61
C PHE A 129 8.34 -4.63 -8.97
N ASN A 130 7.73 -5.70 -9.46
CA ASN A 130 8.09 -6.38 -10.71
C ASN A 130 7.25 -5.87 -11.91
N ASN A 131 6.93 -4.58 -11.95
CA ASN A 131 6.13 -3.92 -12.99
C ASN A 131 4.80 -4.62 -13.30
N LEU A 132 4.18 -5.25 -12.31
CA LEU A 132 2.91 -5.98 -12.44
C LEU A 132 2.96 -7.13 -13.46
N ASN A 133 4.14 -7.69 -13.71
CA ASN A 133 4.29 -8.85 -14.56
C ASN A 133 3.44 -10.01 -14.04
N LYS A 134 2.51 -10.46 -14.86
CA LYS A 134 1.52 -11.45 -14.47
C LYS A 134 2.11 -12.86 -14.47
N ARG A 135 2.07 -13.53 -13.35
CA ARG A 135 2.53 -14.91 -13.15
C ARG A 135 1.38 -15.90 -13.15
N GLN A 136 1.64 -17.17 -13.50
CA GLN A 136 0.62 -18.21 -13.68
C GLN A 136 0.65 -19.21 -12.51
N PHE A 137 -0.08 -18.93 -11.45
CA PHE A 137 -0.30 -19.87 -10.35
C PHE A 137 -1.63 -19.56 -9.63
N PRO A 138 -2.14 -20.49 -8.79
CA PRO A 138 -3.41 -20.32 -8.10
C PRO A 138 -3.34 -19.18 -7.07
N VAL A 139 -4.49 -18.52 -6.89
CA VAL A 139 -4.71 -17.54 -5.83
C VAL A 139 -5.83 -18.04 -4.95
N GLU A 140 -5.64 -17.96 -3.64
CA GLU A 140 -6.64 -18.35 -2.66
C GLU A 140 -7.30 -17.12 -2.03
N ALA A 141 -8.56 -17.27 -1.62
CA ALA A 141 -9.28 -16.26 -0.86
C ALA A 141 -10.06 -16.94 0.26
N THR A 142 -9.89 -16.47 1.48
CA THR A 142 -10.69 -16.85 2.64
C THR A 142 -11.69 -15.76 2.96
N VAL A 143 -12.88 -16.16 3.45
CA VAL A 143 -13.94 -15.21 3.86
C VAL A 143 -14.33 -15.49 5.28
N GLU A 144 -14.19 -14.50 6.15
CA GLU A 144 -14.51 -14.57 7.56
C GLU A 144 -15.64 -13.60 7.92
N TYR A 145 -16.66 -14.06 8.65
CA TYR A 145 -17.65 -13.20 9.29
C TYR A 145 -17.07 -12.72 10.63
N VAL A 146 -16.64 -11.47 10.68
CA VAL A 146 -15.82 -10.93 11.77
C VAL A 146 -16.67 -10.37 12.91
N LEU A 147 -17.60 -9.47 12.60
CA LEU A 147 -18.43 -8.79 13.58
C LEU A 147 -19.90 -8.81 13.12
N SER A 148 -20.80 -9.15 14.01
CA SER A 148 -22.22 -8.91 13.82
C SER A 148 -22.55 -7.41 14.03
N LYS A 149 -23.75 -7.01 13.68
CA LYS A 149 -24.21 -5.63 13.95
C LYS A 149 -24.21 -5.35 15.46
N GLU A 150 -24.64 -6.32 16.26
CA GLU A 150 -24.65 -6.25 17.72
C GLU A 150 -23.24 -6.11 18.29
N ASP A 151 -22.27 -6.86 17.74
CA ASP A 151 -20.85 -6.73 18.11
C ASP A 151 -20.33 -5.32 17.82
N VAL A 152 -20.65 -4.77 16.64
CA VAL A 152 -20.24 -3.41 16.25
C VAL A 152 -20.83 -2.37 17.20
N GLU A 153 -22.07 -2.54 17.64
CA GLU A 153 -22.72 -1.63 18.58
C GLU A 153 -22.16 -1.75 20.00
N ALA A 154 -21.85 -2.97 20.45
CA ALA A 154 -21.40 -3.25 21.83
C ALA A 154 -19.92 -2.90 22.07
N LYS A 155 -19.03 -3.14 21.10
CA LYS A 155 -17.58 -2.95 21.26
C LYS A 155 -17.18 -1.49 21.13
N SER A 156 -16.10 -1.10 21.82
CA SER A 156 -15.44 0.19 21.65
C SER A 156 -14.69 0.30 20.32
N GLU A 157 -14.37 1.51 19.91
CA GLU A 157 -13.53 1.76 18.71
C GLU A 157 -12.16 1.09 18.81
N GLN A 158 -11.57 1.09 20.00
CA GLN A 158 -10.28 0.46 20.26
C GLN A 158 -10.32 -1.06 20.14
N GLU A 159 -11.33 -1.71 20.73
CA GLU A 159 -11.52 -3.18 20.59
C GLU A 159 -11.71 -3.58 19.14
N ILE A 160 -12.46 -2.79 18.35
CA ILE A 160 -12.64 -3.04 16.92
C ILE A 160 -11.31 -2.85 16.17
N ASN A 161 -10.53 -1.82 16.46
CA ASN A 161 -9.21 -1.62 15.86
C ASN A 161 -8.27 -2.79 16.14
N GLU A 162 -8.24 -3.33 17.36
CA GLU A 162 -7.43 -4.49 17.70
C GLU A 162 -7.87 -5.76 16.96
N ILE A 163 -9.19 -5.96 16.79
CA ILE A 163 -9.74 -7.06 15.98
C ILE A 163 -9.27 -6.91 14.53
N VAL A 164 -9.47 -5.72 13.93
CA VAL A 164 -9.07 -5.45 12.54
C VAL A 164 -7.57 -5.64 12.36
N LYS A 165 -6.74 -5.13 13.27
CA LYS A 165 -5.29 -5.30 13.23
C LYS A 165 -4.84 -6.76 13.22
N LYS A 166 -5.53 -7.63 13.99
CA LYS A 166 -5.24 -9.08 13.99
C LYS A 166 -5.62 -9.75 12.67
N LEU A 167 -6.67 -9.28 11.98
CA LEU A 167 -7.08 -9.83 10.68
C LEU A 167 -6.07 -9.52 9.58
N PHE A 168 -5.34 -8.39 9.72
CA PHE A 168 -4.30 -7.98 8.78
C PHE A 168 -2.93 -8.52 9.22
N SER A 169 -2.83 -9.83 9.44
CA SER A 169 -1.58 -10.53 9.83
C SER A 169 -1.16 -11.59 8.80
N PHE A 170 -1.35 -11.29 7.52
CA PHE A 170 -0.98 -12.18 6.42
C PHE A 170 0.48 -11.96 5.97
N ASP A 171 1.06 -13.01 5.36
CA ASP A 171 2.38 -13.01 4.75
C ASP A 171 2.35 -13.90 3.50
N ASN A 172 2.43 -13.27 2.31
CA ASN A 172 2.32 -13.98 1.03
C ASN A 172 3.53 -14.86 0.72
N TYR A 173 4.75 -14.44 1.14
CA TYR A 173 5.95 -15.28 0.95
C TYR A 173 5.95 -16.48 1.89
N ARG A 174 5.52 -16.31 3.15
CA ARG A 174 5.36 -17.43 4.09
C ARG A 174 4.33 -18.43 3.58
N TRP A 175 3.19 -17.92 3.09
CA TRP A 175 2.17 -18.77 2.46
C TRP A 175 2.73 -19.53 1.25
N GLN A 176 3.52 -18.89 0.39
CA GLN A 176 4.18 -19.54 -0.74
C GLN A 176 5.08 -20.70 -0.29
N GLN A 177 5.93 -20.44 0.73
CA GLN A 177 6.88 -21.39 1.27
C GLN A 177 6.18 -22.61 1.91
N GLU A 178 5.16 -22.36 2.74
CA GLU A 178 4.40 -23.40 3.45
C GLU A 178 3.56 -24.27 2.52
N ASN A 179 3.07 -23.72 1.42
CA ASN A 179 2.28 -24.45 0.43
C ASN A 179 3.13 -24.97 -0.75
N ASN A 180 4.46 -24.83 -0.71
CA ASN A 180 5.38 -25.26 -1.76
C ASN A 180 4.97 -24.75 -3.15
N ILE A 181 4.52 -23.50 -3.25
CA ILE A 181 4.16 -22.87 -4.52
C ILE A 181 5.42 -22.50 -5.29
N ILE A 182 5.59 -23.10 -6.46
CA ILE A 182 6.75 -22.87 -7.34
C ILE A 182 6.44 -21.71 -8.28
N ILE A 183 7.32 -20.72 -8.29
CA ILE A 183 7.28 -19.55 -9.20
C ILE A 183 8.62 -19.55 -9.96
N ASP A 184 8.62 -20.12 -11.15
CA ASP A 184 9.81 -20.40 -11.95
C ASP A 184 10.12 -19.33 -13.01
N GLU A 185 9.36 -18.22 -13.02
CA GLU A 185 9.60 -17.13 -13.96
C GLU A 185 11.04 -16.60 -13.88
N PRO A 186 11.73 -16.50 -15.03
CA PRO A 186 13.15 -16.11 -15.07
C PRO A 186 13.40 -14.65 -14.67
N ASN A 187 12.35 -13.83 -14.60
CA ASN A 187 12.38 -12.41 -14.24
C ASN A 187 11.75 -12.13 -12.85
N ARG A 188 11.63 -13.14 -11.99
CA ARG A 188 10.93 -13.03 -10.70
C ARG A 188 11.53 -12.03 -9.71
N ALA A 189 12.84 -11.70 -9.86
CA ALA A 189 13.53 -10.71 -9.04
C ALA A 189 13.76 -9.37 -9.77
N ASP A 190 13.23 -9.18 -10.99
CA ASP A 190 13.36 -7.89 -11.69
C ASP A 190 12.78 -6.76 -10.83
N SER A 191 13.58 -5.71 -10.64
CA SER A 191 13.24 -4.54 -9.84
C SER A 191 12.97 -4.81 -8.35
N LEU A 192 13.41 -5.94 -7.80
CA LEU A 192 13.29 -6.25 -6.36
C LEU A 192 14.02 -5.22 -5.48
N ASN A 193 15.02 -4.52 -6.03
CA ASN A 193 15.70 -3.38 -5.41
C ASN A 193 14.76 -2.25 -5.00
N ARG A 194 13.63 -2.06 -5.65
CA ARG A 194 12.62 -1.05 -5.26
C ARG A 194 12.15 -1.22 -3.82
N ILE A 195 12.06 -2.46 -3.34
CA ILE A 195 11.64 -2.78 -1.98
C ILE A 195 12.83 -3.15 -1.08
N LEU A 196 13.86 -3.82 -1.61
CA LEU A 196 15.07 -4.19 -0.89
C LEU A 196 16.23 -3.27 -1.31
N TYR A 197 16.20 -2.02 -0.85
CA TYR A 197 17.08 -0.94 -1.28
C TYR A 197 18.38 -0.82 -0.46
N LYS A 198 18.53 -1.58 0.64
CA LYS A 198 19.71 -1.55 1.52
C LYS A 198 20.34 -2.92 1.60
N CYS A 199 21.64 -3.02 1.30
CA CYS A 199 22.40 -4.26 1.40
C CYS A 199 22.67 -4.62 2.87
N PRO A 200 22.32 -5.81 3.35
CA PRO A 200 22.55 -6.19 4.75
C PRO A 200 24.03 -6.51 5.03
N ASN A 201 24.79 -6.93 4.01
CA ASN A 201 26.20 -7.27 4.18
C ASN A 201 27.11 -6.04 4.35
N CYS A 202 26.90 -4.96 3.60
CA CYS A 202 27.80 -3.79 3.63
C CYS A 202 27.09 -2.47 3.99
N LEU A 203 25.81 -2.51 4.32
CA LEU A 203 24.94 -1.38 4.69
C LEU A 203 24.78 -0.33 3.57
N TYR A 204 25.20 -0.63 2.36
CA TYR A 204 25.02 0.26 1.22
C TYR A 204 23.55 0.51 0.92
N VAL A 205 23.20 1.78 0.70
CA VAL A 205 21.84 2.24 0.39
C VAL A 205 21.85 2.87 -1.00
N GLY A 206 20.91 2.44 -1.85
CA GLY A 206 20.71 3.08 -3.14
C GLY A 206 20.38 2.11 -4.26
N ASP A 207 21.27 1.97 -5.21
CA ASP A 207 21.06 1.33 -6.50
C ASP A 207 21.45 -0.17 -6.51
N LEU A 208 20.88 -0.97 -5.63
CA LEU A 208 20.94 -2.42 -5.77
C LEU A 208 20.31 -2.82 -7.11
N ILE A 209 20.76 -3.93 -7.69
CA ILE A 209 20.32 -4.37 -9.02
C ILE A 209 19.48 -5.64 -8.91
N GLY A 210 18.17 -5.50 -9.02
CA GLY A 210 17.23 -6.62 -9.15
C GLY A 210 17.05 -6.97 -10.62
N LYS A 211 17.58 -8.12 -11.07
CA LYS A 211 17.49 -8.57 -12.46
C LYS A 211 17.46 -10.08 -12.58
N GLY A 212 16.56 -10.58 -13.41
CA GLY A 212 16.38 -12.01 -13.60
C GLY A 212 15.86 -12.66 -12.33
N THR A 213 16.66 -13.52 -11.75
CA THR A 213 16.34 -14.21 -10.48
C THR A 213 17.12 -13.68 -9.29
N THR A 214 17.95 -12.62 -9.48
CA THR A 214 18.91 -12.18 -8.48
C THR A 214 18.78 -10.72 -8.10
N LEU A 215 19.19 -10.41 -6.87
CA LEU A 215 19.43 -9.07 -6.34
C LEU A 215 20.92 -8.93 -6.03
N THR A 216 21.60 -7.97 -6.66
CA THR A 216 23.04 -7.77 -6.55
C THR A 216 23.35 -6.43 -5.89
N CYS A 217 24.28 -6.41 -4.95
CA CYS A 217 24.85 -5.18 -4.42
C CYS A 217 26.06 -4.77 -5.25
N PRO A 218 26.05 -3.62 -5.95
CA PRO A 218 27.16 -3.18 -6.80
C PRO A 218 28.40 -2.77 -5.98
N LYS A 219 28.24 -2.45 -4.69
CA LYS A 219 29.34 -2.00 -3.84
C LYS A 219 30.19 -3.14 -3.31
N CYS A 220 29.58 -4.21 -2.81
CA CYS A 220 30.34 -5.34 -2.21
C CYS A 220 30.29 -6.62 -3.02
N GLY A 221 29.59 -6.64 -4.15
CA GLY A 221 29.46 -7.81 -5.02
C GLY A 221 28.62 -8.95 -4.44
N LYS A 222 27.90 -8.73 -3.32
CA LYS A 222 27.00 -9.72 -2.75
C LYS A 222 25.82 -9.96 -3.68
N VAL A 223 25.50 -11.23 -3.92
CA VAL A 223 24.39 -11.65 -4.80
C VAL A 223 23.46 -12.56 -4.04
N TYR A 224 22.18 -12.25 -4.09
CA TYR A 224 21.09 -13.06 -3.52
C TYR A 224 20.18 -13.53 -4.64
N GLU A 225 19.87 -14.79 -4.66
CA GLU A 225 18.84 -15.38 -5.53
C GLU A 225 17.48 -15.35 -4.83
N LEU A 226 16.46 -14.89 -5.54
CA LEU A 226 15.08 -15.17 -5.18
C LEU A 226 14.75 -16.55 -5.75
N THR A 227 14.66 -17.57 -4.89
CA THR A 227 14.40 -18.95 -5.29
C THR A 227 12.95 -19.11 -5.79
N GLU A 228 12.69 -20.19 -6.50
CA GLU A 228 11.34 -20.52 -7.00
C GLU A 228 10.31 -20.71 -5.88
N ASN A 229 10.76 -21.07 -4.68
CA ASN A 229 9.92 -21.25 -3.48
C ASN A 229 9.77 -19.94 -2.66
N GLY A 230 10.27 -18.80 -3.16
CA GLY A 230 10.12 -17.51 -2.48
C GLY A 230 11.10 -17.23 -1.35
N PHE A 231 12.19 -18.02 -1.23
CA PHE A 231 13.28 -17.70 -0.32
C PHE A 231 14.31 -16.80 -0.99
N MET A 232 14.97 -15.96 -0.19
CA MET A 232 16.20 -15.30 -0.59
C MET A 232 17.38 -16.18 -0.18
N LYS A 233 18.33 -16.42 -1.08
CA LYS A 233 19.52 -17.23 -0.82
C LYS A 233 20.75 -16.52 -1.37
N ALA A 234 21.76 -16.29 -0.54
CA ALA A 234 23.02 -15.78 -1.00
C ALA A 234 23.73 -16.82 -1.89
N ILE A 235 24.20 -16.37 -3.06
CA ILE A 235 25.02 -17.20 -3.96
C ILE A 235 26.47 -17.24 -3.45
N ASN A 236 26.91 -16.16 -2.80
CA ASN A 236 28.25 -16.01 -2.24
C ASN A 236 28.18 -15.56 -0.79
N GLY A 237 28.78 -16.31 0.11
CA GLY A 237 28.78 -16.09 1.57
C GLY A 237 27.45 -16.43 2.25
N ASP A 238 27.26 -15.91 3.45
CA ASP A 238 26.08 -16.22 4.29
C ASP A 238 24.83 -15.50 3.81
N THR A 239 23.65 -16.07 4.08
CA THR A 239 22.36 -15.46 3.83
C THR A 239 21.89 -14.76 5.10
N GLU A 240 21.91 -13.42 5.10
CA GLU A 240 21.52 -12.61 6.27
C GLU A 240 20.01 -12.62 6.48
N PHE A 241 19.23 -12.63 5.39
CA PHE A 241 17.79 -12.75 5.40
C PHE A 241 17.34 -13.71 4.30
N ASP A 242 16.71 -14.80 4.67
CA ASP A 242 16.12 -15.78 3.76
C ASP A 242 14.66 -15.46 3.38
N HIS A 243 14.07 -14.44 4.05
CA HIS A 243 12.68 -14.04 3.90
C HIS A 243 12.55 -12.55 3.60
N ILE A 244 11.94 -12.20 2.47
CA ILE A 244 11.82 -10.80 2.00
C ILE A 244 11.17 -9.89 3.04
N PRO A 245 10.06 -10.24 3.72
CA PRO A 245 9.48 -9.41 4.76
C PRO A 245 10.43 -9.15 5.95
N ASN A 246 11.28 -10.11 6.31
CA ASN A 246 12.26 -9.91 7.37
C ASN A 246 13.34 -8.91 6.97
N TRP A 247 13.80 -8.96 5.72
CA TRP A 247 14.73 -7.97 5.18
C TRP A 247 14.09 -6.57 5.13
N TYR A 248 12.85 -6.47 4.65
CA TYR A 248 12.11 -5.20 4.61
C TYR A 248 11.87 -4.63 6.02
N LYS A 249 11.55 -5.48 7.00
CA LYS A 249 11.43 -5.10 8.42
C LYS A 249 12.75 -4.59 8.99
N TRP A 250 13.88 -5.24 8.68
CA TRP A 250 15.20 -4.77 9.10
C TRP A 250 15.51 -3.38 8.50
N GLN A 251 15.14 -3.12 7.25
CA GLN A 251 15.29 -1.79 6.66
C GLN A 251 14.46 -0.74 7.41
N ARG A 252 13.27 -1.10 7.89
CA ARG A 252 12.45 -0.23 8.75
C ARG A 252 13.16 0.14 10.02
N GLU A 253 13.77 -0.82 10.71
CA GLU A 253 14.54 -0.54 11.93
C GLU A 253 15.75 0.36 11.65
N CYS A 254 16.45 0.15 10.52
CA CYS A 254 17.53 1.05 10.11
C CYS A 254 17.04 2.50 9.89
N VAL A 255 15.91 2.68 9.23
CA VAL A 255 15.31 4.01 9.03
C VAL A 255 14.90 4.63 10.36
N LYS A 256 14.32 3.83 11.27
CA LYS A 256 13.96 4.28 12.61
C LYS A 256 15.18 4.75 13.40
N GLU A 257 16.31 4.06 13.30
CA GLU A 257 17.57 4.50 13.89
C GLU A 257 18.05 5.83 13.30
N GLU A 258 18.02 6.00 11.97
CA GLU A 258 18.36 7.27 11.30
C GLU A 258 17.47 8.42 11.83
N ILE A 259 16.17 8.16 12.07
CA ILE A 259 15.22 9.15 12.61
C ILE A 259 15.58 9.51 14.06
N LEU A 260 15.82 8.51 14.92
CA LEU A 260 16.16 8.73 16.34
C LEU A 260 17.50 9.45 16.52
N GLN A 261 18.45 9.23 15.62
CA GLN A 261 19.74 9.92 15.59
C GLN A 261 19.67 11.31 14.94
N GLY A 262 18.53 11.70 14.36
CA GLY A 262 18.37 12.97 13.65
C GLY A 262 19.14 13.06 12.32
N THR A 263 19.54 11.92 11.77
CA THR A 263 20.33 11.85 10.52
C THR A 263 19.47 11.57 9.27
N TYR A 264 18.18 11.25 9.46
CA TYR A 264 17.29 10.99 8.33
C TYR A 264 17.03 12.26 7.53
N HIS A 265 17.39 12.22 6.26
CA HIS A 265 17.12 13.27 5.28
C HIS A 265 17.09 12.67 3.87
N GLN A 266 16.06 13.01 3.10
CA GLN A 266 15.95 12.67 1.68
C GLN A 266 15.65 13.95 0.89
N GLU A 267 16.36 14.15 -0.20
CA GLU A 267 16.23 15.34 -1.03
C GLU A 267 16.61 14.99 -2.48
N PHE A 268 15.74 15.35 -3.42
CA PHE A 268 15.96 15.10 -4.86
C PHE A 268 14.99 15.90 -5.72
N ASP A 269 15.38 16.10 -6.98
CA ASP A 269 14.50 16.68 -7.99
C ASP A 269 13.44 15.69 -8.45
N VAL A 270 12.30 16.20 -8.87
CA VAL A 270 11.16 15.41 -9.32
C VAL A 270 10.56 15.96 -10.60
N ASP A 271 10.01 15.07 -11.45
CA ASP A 271 8.96 15.45 -12.38
C ASP A 271 7.65 15.56 -11.60
N LEU A 272 7.05 16.75 -11.64
CA LEU A 272 5.90 17.08 -10.83
C LEU A 272 4.62 17.08 -11.65
N TYR A 273 3.64 16.34 -11.13
CA TYR A 273 2.28 16.34 -11.64
C TYR A 273 1.30 16.68 -10.52
N MET A 274 0.12 17.13 -10.88
CA MET A 274 -0.94 17.49 -9.92
C MET A 274 -2.29 17.02 -10.42
N MET A 275 -3.15 16.63 -9.48
CA MET A 275 -4.55 16.38 -9.70
C MET A 275 -5.38 17.30 -8.79
N ILE A 276 -6.33 18.02 -9.36
CA ILE A 276 -7.29 18.87 -8.65
C ILE A 276 -8.70 18.28 -8.74
N ASP A 277 -8.98 17.63 -9.86
CA ASP A 277 -10.25 17.00 -10.17
C ASP A 277 -10.01 15.52 -10.58
N SER A 278 -11.08 14.76 -10.76
CA SER A 278 -10.99 13.37 -11.20
C SER A 278 -10.98 13.20 -12.73
N TYR A 279 -10.74 14.27 -13.49
CA TYR A 279 -10.75 14.21 -14.95
C TYR A 279 -9.36 14.12 -15.56
N HIS A 280 -8.37 14.83 -14.98
CA HIS A 280 -7.04 14.95 -15.56
C HIS A 280 -5.94 14.93 -14.50
N ILE A 281 -4.78 14.44 -14.92
CA ILE A 281 -3.50 14.58 -14.23
C ILE A 281 -2.69 15.58 -15.03
N TYR A 282 -2.36 16.71 -14.42
CA TYR A 282 -1.68 17.82 -15.07
C TYR A 282 -0.18 17.76 -14.82
N LYS A 283 0.62 17.75 -15.89
CA LYS A 283 2.07 17.90 -15.77
C LYS A 283 2.38 19.35 -15.42
N LEU A 284 3.08 19.55 -14.32
CA LEU A 284 3.51 20.88 -13.88
C LEU A 284 4.93 21.22 -14.33
N GLY A 285 5.83 20.26 -14.39
CA GLY A 285 7.22 20.45 -14.76
C GLY A 285 8.17 19.95 -13.68
N ASP A 286 9.28 20.66 -13.49
CA ASP A 286 10.32 20.30 -12.51
C ASP A 286 9.94 20.82 -11.11
N GLY A 287 10.22 20.01 -10.11
CA GLY A 287 10.09 20.36 -8.70
C GLY A 287 11.24 19.78 -7.89
N HIS A 288 11.33 20.21 -6.64
CA HIS A 288 12.30 19.73 -5.67
C HIS A 288 11.59 19.25 -4.43
N LEU A 289 11.81 17.99 -4.02
CA LEU A 289 11.16 17.36 -2.89
C LEU A 289 12.19 17.09 -1.79
N VAL A 290 11.87 17.56 -0.58
CA VAL A 290 12.60 17.24 0.64
C VAL A 290 11.68 16.47 1.58
N HIS A 291 12.20 15.40 2.19
CA HIS A 291 11.53 14.67 3.27
C HIS A 291 12.51 14.48 4.44
N ASN A 292 12.12 14.98 5.59
CA ASN A 292 12.90 14.94 6.84
C ASN A 292 11.98 14.77 8.05
N LEU A 293 12.50 15.02 9.25
CA LEU A 293 11.76 14.89 10.51
C LEU A 293 10.54 15.83 10.61
N ASP A 294 10.52 16.92 9.87
CA ASP A 294 9.41 17.89 9.87
C ASP A 294 8.29 17.49 8.90
N GLY A 295 8.58 16.54 8.01
CA GLY A 295 7.65 16.05 6.99
C GLY A 295 8.13 16.32 5.58
N PHE A 296 7.20 16.63 4.67
CA PHE A 296 7.50 16.90 3.27
C PHE A 296 7.52 18.39 2.98
N LYS A 297 8.48 18.80 2.15
CA LYS A 297 8.50 20.12 1.52
C LYS A 297 8.70 19.96 0.02
N LEU A 298 7.77 20.49 -0.77
CA LEU A 298 7.81 20.52 -2.23
C LEU A 298 7.91 21.95 -2.71
N THR A 299 8.92 22.25 -3.49
CA THR A 299 9.11 23.55 -4.13
C THR A 299 9.18 23.42 -5.65
N ALA A 300 8.64 24.40 -6.38
CA ALA A 300 8.71 24.48 -7.83
C ALA A 300 8.52 25.92 -8.32
N PHE A 301 8.78 26.18 -9.61
CA PHE A 301 8.55 27.46 -10.28
C PHE A 301 9.23 28.66 -9.59
N ASP A 302 10.52 28.52 -9.27
CA ASP A 302 11.28 29.58 -8.58
C ASP A 302 10.64 30.03 -7.26
N GLY A 303 10.09 29.06 -6.51
CA GLY A 303 9.46 29.30 -5.20
C GLY A 303 8.01 29.75 -5.26
N LYS A 304 7.37 29.84 -6.44
CA LYS A 304 5.93 30.14 -6.57
C LYS A 304 5.04 29.00 -6.05
N LEU A 305 5.53 27.76 -6.10
CA LEU A 305 4.97 26.64 -5.36
C LEU A 305 5.90 26.36 -4.16
N ASP A 306 5.39 26.55 -2.97
CA ASP A 306 6.01 26.14 -1.70
C ASP A 306 4.93 25.43 -0.90
N TYR A 307 4.97 24.09 -0.90
CA TYR A 307 3.97 23.22 -0.25
C TYR A 307 4.65 22.38 0.82
N THR A 308 4.09 22.44 2.01
CA THR A 308 4.58 21.67 3.16
C THR A 308 3.49 20.75 3.68
N LEU A 309 3.82 19.51 3.97
CA LEU A 309 2.98 18.55 4.67
C LEU A 309 3.67 18.14 5.97
N ASP A 310 3.10 18.55 7.09
CA ASP A 310 3.65 18.26 8.43
C ASP A 310 3.69 16.75 8.70
N SER A 311 4.73 16.30 9.36
CA SER A 311 4.95 14.88 9.68
C SER A 311 3.87 14.24 10.57
N LYS A 312 3.06 15.03 11.29
CA LYS A 312 1.91 14.55 12.06
C LYS A 312 0.62 14.48 11.24
N ALA A 313 0.60 15.05 10.04
CA ALA A 313 -0.61 15.14 9.22
C ALA A 313 -0.98 13.80 8.55
N THR A 314 -0.01 12.93 8.34
CA THR A 314 -0.24 11.64 7.66
C THR A 314 0.52 10.50 8.33
N TYR A 315 -0.18 9.38 8.55
CA TYR A 315 0.41 8.18 9.17
C TYR A 315 1.25 7.34 8.20
N THR A 316 1.15 7.58 6.90
CA THR A 316 1.95 6.99 5.82
C THR A 316 1.88 7.91 4.60
N CYS A 317 2.65 7.65 3.55
CA CYS A 317 2.55 8.38 2.29
C CYS A 317 2.00 7.50 1.17
N ASN A 318 1.27 8.11 0.24
CA ASN A 318 0.89 7.43 -0.99
C ASN A 318 2.13 7.28 -1.85
N SER A 319 2.54 6.04 -2.04
CA SER A 319 3.73 5.66 -2.81
C SER A 319 3.43 4.42 -3.64
N ASP A 320 3.97 4.37 -4.84
CA ASP A 320 3.69 3.31 -5.79
C ASP A 320 4.89 3.09 -6.72
N PHE A 321 4.96 1.92 -7.33
CA PHE A 321 5.95 1.58 -8.33
C PHE A 321 5.29 1.47 -9.71
N ASN A 322 5.98 1.96 -10.74
CA ASN A 322 5.50 1.95 -12.13
C ASN A 322 4.06 2.50 -12.27
N TRP A 323 3.74 3.54 -11.52
CA TRP A 323 2.40 4.12 -11.45
C TRP A 323 1.93 4.59 -12.83
N TYR A 324 0.84 3.99 -13.32
CA TYR A 324 0.32 4.19 -14.68
C TYR A 324 1.37 4.09 -15.80
N GLU A 325 2.39 3.23 -15.62
CA GLU A 325 3.51 3.05 -16.55
C GLU A 325 4.41 4.29 -16.71
N MET A 326 4.23 5.30 -15.87
CA MET A 326 4.99 6.54 -15.90
C MET A 326 6.26 6.49 -15.06
N GLY A 327 6.27 5.71 -13.98
CA GLY A 327 7.41 5.57 -13.07
C GLY A 327 7.02 5.40 -11.61
N ASP A 328 8.02 5.38 -10.76
CA ASP A 328 7.85 5.25 -9.32
C ASP A 328 7.50 6.62 -8.72
N ILE A 329 6.56 6.65 -7.78
CA ILE A 329 6.05 7.90 -7.21
C ILE A 329 6.10 7.97 -5.69
N VAL A 330 6.26 9.19 -5.21
CA VAL A 330 5.84 9.64 -3.88
C VAL A 330 4.76 10.71 -4.07
N SER A 331 3.57 10.48 -3.54
CA SER A 331 2.48 11.45 -3.63
C SER A 331 2.24 12.12 -2.28
N ILE A 332 2.17 13.43 -2.30
CA ILE A 332 1.84 14.27 -1.14
C ILE A 332 0.56 15.04 -1.43
N ASN A 333 -0.36 15.03 -0.48
CA ASN A 333 -1.72 15.51 -0.74
C ASN A 333 -2.42 16.05 0.51
N ASP A 334 -3.34 16.93 0.25
CA ASP A 334 -4.39 17.35 1.17
C ASP A 334 -5.78 17.09 0.56
N THR A 335 -6.84 17.58 1.17
CA THR A 335 -8.22 17.40 0.67
C THR A 335 -8.53 18.15 -0.62
N LYS A 336 -7.63 19.01 -1.11
CA LYS A 336 -7.86 19.88 -2.28
C LYS A 336 -6.89 19.62 -3.43
N LYS A 337 -5.65 19.20 -3.11
CA LYS A 337 -4.57 19.06 -4.08
C LYS A 337 -3.86 17.73 -3.86
N GLN A 338 -3.54 17.06 -4.94
CA GLN A 338 -2.73 15.85 -4.94
C GLN A 338 -1.55 16.06 -5.86
N PHE A 339 -0.34 16.05 -5.28
CA PHE A 339 0.90 16.15 -6.02
C PHE A 339 1.51 14.76 -6.19
N TYR A 340 1.89 14.43 -7.40
CA TYR A 340 2.58 13.19 -7.77
C TYR A 340 4.00 13.54 -8.16
N CYS A 341 4.95 13.13 -7.33
CA CYS A 341 6.36 13.42 -7.46
C CYS A 341 7.08 12.17 -7.98
N PHE A 342 7.63 12.23 -9.19
CA PHE A 342 8.43 11.18 -9.80
C PHE A 342 9.92 11.49 -9.54
N PRO A 343 10.62 10.75 -8.66
CA PRO A 343 12.01 11.03 -8.32
C PRO A 343 12.95 10.98 -9.52
N LYS A 344 13.77 12.02 -9.71
CA LYS A 344 14.85 12.09 -10.71
C LYS A 344 16.18 11.66 -10.09
N THR A 345 16.22 10.45 -9.57
CA THR A 345 17.41 9.89 -8.94
C THR A 345 17.55 8.43 -9.33
N ASN A 346 18.80 7.96 -9.39
CA ASN A 346 19.09 6.54 -9.64
C ASN A 346 18.93 5.67 -8.38
N LYS A 347 18.62 6.27 -7.22
CA LYS A 347 18.47 5.55 -5.97
C LYS A 347 17.01 5.17 -5.75
N ASP A 348 16.80 3.98 -5.19
CA ASP A 348 15.49 3.49 -4.79
C ASP A 348 15.06 4.18 -3.49
N VAL A 349 14.34 5.29 -3.61
CA VAL A 349 13.96 6.15 -2.47
C VAL A 349 12.52 5.91 -1.99
N VAL A 350 11.64 5.39 -2.84
CA VAL A 350 10.19 5.33 -2.58
C VAL A 350 9.85 4.49 -1.36
N ALA A 351 10.42 3.27 -1.27
CA ALA A 351 10.20 2.40 -0.10
C ALA A 351 10.78 3.02 1.18
N LYS A 352 11.97 3.62 1.11
CA LYS A 352 12.60 4.28 2.26
C LYS A 352 11.76 5.44 2.78
N ILE A 353 11.23 6.28 1.88
CA ILE A 353 10.36 7.41 2.25
C ILE A 353 9.09 6.93 2.92
N ARG A 354 8.43 5.88 2.39
CA ARG A 354 7.24 5.30 3.02
C ARG A 354 7.53 4.81 4.44
N LEU A 355 8.58 4.02 4.62
CA LEU A 355 9.00 3.54 5.93
C LEU A 355 9.29 4.69 6.90
N ALA A 356 10.00 5.71 6.44
CA ALA A 356 10.33 6.89 7.25
C ALA A 356 9.09 7.68 7.65
N THR A 357 8.15 7.91 6.71
CA THR A 357 6.89 8.61 7.02
C THR A 357 6.13 7.91 8.14
N GLU A 358 6.04 6.57 8.07
CA GLU A 358 5.36 5.76 9.08
C GLU A 358 6.05 5.81 10.44
N GLU A 359 7.38 5.71 10.50
CA GLU A 359 8.14 5.74 11.76
C GLU A 359 8.19 7.16 12.38
N ILE A 360 8.34 8.21 11.57
CA ILE A 360 8.27 9.60 12.05
C ILE A 360 6.90 9.86 12.67
N TYR A 361 5.81 9.45 12.00
CA TYR A 361 4.46 9.61 12.53
C TYR A 361 4.26 8.90 13.87
N LYS A 362 4.72 7.65 14.01
CA LYS A 362 4.65 6.90 15.26
C LYS A 362 5.41 7.62 16.39
N ILE A 363 6.65 8.00 16.15
CA ILE A 363 7.51 8.67 17.13
C ILE A 363 6.89 10.02 17.56
N LYS A 364 6.44 10.84 16.60
CA LYS A 364 5.86 12.17 16.87
C LYS A 364 4.50 12.13 17.56
N ASN A 365 3.77 11.00 17.47
CA ASN A 365 2.47 10.80 18.13
C ASN A 365 2.54 9.84 19.31
N ASN A 366 3.73 9.48 19.81
CA ASN A 366 3.96 8.58 20.95
C ASN A 366 3.24 7.22 20.78
N LYS A 367 3.36 6.60 19.61
CA LYS A 367 2.71 5.33 19.25
C LYS A 367 3.72 4.18 19.11
#